data_54f70958248a7d586f37b10e3d974d96
#
_entry.id   54f70958248a7d586f37b10e3d974d96
#
_cell.length_a   1.000
_cell.length_b   1.000
_cell.length_c   1.000
_cell.angle_alpha   90.00
_cell.angle_beta   90.00
_cell.angle_gamma   90.00
#
_symmetry.space_group_name_H-M   'P 1'
#
loop_
_entity.id
_entity.type
_entity.pdbx_description
1 polymer ?
#
loop_
_entity_poly.entity_id
_entity_poly.type
_entity_poly.pdbx_seq_one_letter_code
_entity_poly.pdbx_strand_id
1 'polypeptide(L)'
;MERRAFIKSLALCGLSLSLGANLVACSSKAQRRFVSAATNHQGEHFVVAFDKAGNLLNQVKIDNRGHDLLMLDSERVVAFSRRPFTKLFVVNLEQNQLEKIINAEQGFHFYGHGVFDSKRKQLITTENHIESAGGYLVVRNTHNFAVEKRAPSGGIGPHQCALMPDGEHIVVANGGIKTHPDKGREKLNLASMAPNLSYIHLDTGKLVESVTPPHFQLSLRHLAVANSGEVIVGAQYQGNYRDAHPLVFSHKLGRELQPLQAEPKFWQNFEQYVASIAIADSDNRIAVTSPRGAIVAYWQLDNHQFIRHERFADCAGVASAQNEFIVTNGKGQVINDSKNMPIFQLQPLRFDNHLIYS
;
A
#
# COMPACT_ATOMS: atom_id res chain seq x y z
N MET A 1 15.50 -14.51 85.57
CA MET A 1 15.11 -15.69 84.84
C MET A 1 13.94 -15.23 83.90
N GLU A 2 13.92 -15.14 82.58
CA GLU A 2 14.81 -15.58 81.55
C GLU A 2 14.53 -14.71 80.32
N ARG A 3 15.39 -13.76 79.99
CA ARG A 3 15.32 -12.96 78.75
C ARG A 3 16.08 -13.63 77.58
N ARG A 4 16.56 -14.88 77.81
CA ARG A 4 17.39 -15.57 76.81
C ARG A 4 16.67 -16.61 75.95
N ALA A 5 15.42 -16.94 76.24
CA ALA A 5 14.65 -17.91 75.46
C ALA A 5 13.87 -17.29 74.30
N PHE A 6 13.61 -15.96 74.27
CA PHE A 6 12.83 -15.30 73.24
C PHE A 6 13.63 -14.90 71.98
N ILE A 7 14.98 -14.91 72.12
CA ILE A 7 15.85 -14.50 70.98
C ILE A 7 16.25 -15.69 70.11
N LYS A 8 16.03 -16.92 70.50
CA LYS A 8 16.36 -18.11 69.72
C LYS A 8 15.22 -18.62 68.82
N SER A 9 14.00 -18.12 68.97
CA SER A 9 12.84 -18.52 68.15
C SER A 9 12.57 -17.58 66.93
N LEU A 10 13.31 -16.46 66.81
CA LEU A 10 13.17 -15.52 65.69
C LEU A 10 14.24 -15.71 64.63
N ALA A 11 15.13 -16.68 64.77
CA ALA A 11 16.22 -16.89 63.77
C ALA A 11 15.97 -18.06 62.79
N LEU A 12 14.79 -18.69 62.80
CA LEU A 12 14.49 -19.83 61.92
C LEU A 12 13.24 -19.65 61.02
N CYS A 13 12.67 -18.46 60.95
CA CYS A 13 11.58 -18.17 59.96
C CYS A 13 11.99 -17.13 58.93
N GLY A 14 13.29 -16.95 58.69
CA GLY A 14 13.86 -16.09 57.68
C GLY A 14 14.32 -16.84 56.44
N LEU A 15 13.59 -17.90 55.97
CA LEU A 15 13.76 -18.43 54.61
C LEU A 15 12.75 -17.74 53.70
N SER A 16 13.16 -16.58 53.23
CA SER A 16 13.02 -16.03 51.91
C SER A 16 12.16 -16.87 50.95
N LEU A 17 10.89 -16.56 50.86
CA LEU A 17 10.14 -16.61 49.62
C LEU A 17 10.52 -15.37 48.77
N SER A 18 11.70 -15.40 48.18
CA SER A 18 11.95 -14.64 46.96
C SER A 18 11.14 -15.31 45.84
N LEU A 19 9.84 -15.01 45.79
CA LEU A 19 9.07 -15.09 44.60
C LEU A 19 9.73 -14.12 43.61
N GLY A 20 10.69 -14.67 42.84
CA GLY A 20 11.14 -14.05 41.63
C GLY A 20 9.91 -13.85 40.77
N ALA A 21 9.34 -12.66 40.83
CA ALA A 21 8.51 -12.16 39.75
C ALA A 21 9.44 -12.10 38.55
N ASN A 22 9.53 -13.23 37.83
CA ASN A 22 9.89 -13.18 36.42
C ASN A 22 8.85 -12.30 35.75
N LEU A 23 9.12 -10.99 35.74
CA LEU A 23 8.60 -10.11 34.73
C LEU A 23 9.14 -10.67 33.42
N VAL A 24 8.43 -11.67 32.89
CA VAL A 24 8.47 -11.95 31.46
C VAL A 24 7.99 -10.65 30.84
N ALA A 25 8.96 -9.78 30.54
CA ALA A 25 8.75 -8.75 29.55
C ALA A 25 8.36 -9.52 28.29
N CYS A 26 7.06 -9.72 28.09
CA CYS A 26 6.53 -9.99 26.78
C CYS A 26 6.91 -8.79 25.93
N SER A 27 8.11 -8.82 25.36
CA SER A 27 8.33 -8.09 24.13
C SER A 27 7.36 -8.78 23.16
N SER A 28 6.20 -8.18 22.93
CA SER A 28 5.31 -8.58 21.88
C SER A 28 6.12 -8.42 20.58
N LYS A 29 6.71 -9.52 20.10
CA LYS A 29 7.21 -9.55 18.73
C LYS A 29 6.02 -9.11 17.90
N ALA A 30 6.14 -7.97 17.20
CA ALA A 30 5.10 -7.49 16.33
C ALA A 30 4.62 -8.67 15.48
N GLN A 31 3.35 -9.03 15.64
CA GLN A 31 2.80 -10.22 15.00
C GLN A 31 2.78 -9.95 13.51
N ARG A 32 3.54 -10.73 12.74
CA ARG A 32 3.57 -10.62 11.28
C ARG A 32 2.17 -10.89 10.72
N ARG A 33 1.64 -9.94 9.96
CA ARG A 33 0.26 -9.98 9.45
C ARG A 33 0.13 -9.33 8.09
N PHE A 34 -0.89 -9.74 7.38
CA PHE A 34 -1.37 -9.07 6.18
C PHE A 34 -2.51 -8.15 6.55
N VAL A 35 -2.55 -6.96 5.97
CA VAL A 35 -3.65 -6.01 6.20
C VAL A 35 -4.21 -5.57 4.85
N SER A 36 -5.54 -5.56 4.75
CA SER A 36 -6.27 -5.14 3.54
C SER A 36 -7.56 -4.42 3.92
N ALA A 37 -8.07 -3.61 3.02
CA ALA A 37 -9.46 -3.19 3.07
C ALA A 37 -10.36 -4.29 2.52
N ALA A 38 -11.55 -4.45 3.11
CA ALA A 38 -12.50 -5.46 2.69
C ALA A 38 -13.94 -4.97 2.83
N THR A 39 -14.85 -5.62 2.09
CA THR A 39 -16.28 -5.37 2.15
C THR A 39 -17.01 -6.69 2.35
N ASN A 40 -18.00 -6.75 3.24
CA ASN A 40 -18.83 -7.95 3.45
C ASN A 40 -20.03 -8.02 2.50
N HIS A 41 -20.86 -9.05 2.61
CA HIS A 41 -22.05 -9.21 1.76
C HIS A 41 -23.16 -8.16 2.02
N GLN A 42 -23.18 -7.54 3.21
CA GLN A 42 -24.09 -6.48 3.56
C GLN A 42 -23.64 -5.11 3.01
N GLY A 43 -22.48 -5.04 2.36
CA GLY A 43 -21.91 -3.78 1.86
C GLY A 43 -21.21 -2.96 2.94
N GLU A 44 -20.94 -3.53 4.11
CA GLU A 44 -20.18 -2.89 5.16
C GLU A 44 -18.68 -3.01 4.88
N HIS A 45 -17.93 -1.97 5.21
CA HIS A 45 -16.51 -1.83 4.90
C HIS A 45 -15.65 -1.97 6.15
N PHE A 46 -14.50 -2.61 5.99
CA PHE A 46 -13.58 -2.92 7.08
C PHE A 46 -12.12 -2.74 6.68
N VAL A 47 -11.28 -2.46 7.68
CA VAL A 47 -9.88 -2.81 7.67
C VAL A 47 -9.75 -4.16 8.34
N VAL A 48 -9.12 -5.11 7.69
CA VAL A 48 -8.94 -6.48 8.20
C VAL A 48 -7.46 -6.83 8.26
N ALA A 49 -7.08 -7.55 9.30
CA ALA A 49 -5.75 -8.15 9.38
C ALA A 49 -5.88 -9.67 9.55
N PHE A 50 -5.00 -10.42 8.90
CA PHE A 50 -4.96 -11.87 8.95
C PHE A 50 -3.52 -12.39 8.92
N ASP A 51 -3.30 -13.57 9.44
CA ASP A 51 -2.00 -14.22 9.42
C ASP A 51 -1.80 -15.10 8.16
N LYS A 52 -0.61 -15.65 8.01
CA LYS A 52 -0.25 -16.53 6.89
C LYS A 52 -1.04 -17.86 6.88
N ALA A 53 -1.62 -18.26 8.01
CA ALA A 53 -2.45 -19.45 8.13
C ALA A 53 -3.93 -19.17 7.78
N GLY A 54 -4.32 -17.90 7.61
CA GLY A 54 -5.69 -17.49 7.30
C GLY A 54 -6.54 -17.20 8.53
N ASN A 55 -5.95 -17.08 9.70
CA ASN A 55 -6.67 -16.64 10.88
C ASN A 55 -6.94 -15.14 10.77
N LEU A 56 -8.21 -14.76 10.89
CA LEU A 56 -8.60 -13.36 10.99
C LEU A 56 -8.18 -12.83 12.36
N LEU A 57 -7.26 -11.87 12.39
CA LEU A 57 -6.72 -11.27 13.61
C LEU A 57 -7.51 -10.04 14.02
N ASN A 58 -7.89 -9.21 13.05
CA ASN A 58 -8.62 -7.97 13.28
C ASN A 58 -9.66 -7.73 12.19
N GLN A 59 -10.78 -7.10 12.59
CA GLN A 59 -11.80 -6.62 11.68
C GLN A 59 -12.41 -5.34 12.25
N VAL A 60 -12.01 -4.19 11.72
CA VAL A 60 -12.44 -2.88 12.21
C VAL A 60 -13.28 -2.21 11.15
N LYS A 61 -14.53 -1.87 11.51
CA LYS A 61 -15.48 -1.21 10.60
C LYS A 61 -15.05 0.23 10.29
N ILE A 62 -15.17 0.61 9.02
CA ILE A 62 -14.95 1.97 8.50
C ILE A 62 -16.14 2.43 7.69
N ASP A 63 -16.36 3.76 7.60
CA ASP A 63 -17.57 4.33 6.99
C ASP A 63 -17.66 4.13 5.48
N ASN A 64 -16.52 4.10 4.80
CA ASN A 64 -16.45 4.06 3.34
C ASN A 64 -15.56 2.91 2.87
N ARG A 65 -15.76 2.48 1.63
CA ARG A 65 -14.89 1.49 1.01
C ARG A 65 -13.43 1.96 1.03
N GLY A 66 -12.57 1.15 1.64
CA GLY A 66 -11.13 1.37 1.66
C GLY A 66 -10.50 1.13 0.29
N HIS A 67 -9.27 1.61 0.12
CA HIS A 67 -8.48 1.43 -1.10
C HIS A 67 -7.06 0.99 -0.77
N ASP A 68 -6.18 1.92 -0.43
CA ASP A 68 -4.81 1.63 0.01
C ASP A 68 -4.68 1.70 1.53
N LEU A 69 -3.62 1.09 2.04
CA LEU A 69 -3.29 1.08 3.45
C LEU A 69 -1.79 1.27 3.64
N LEU A 70 -1.41 1.83 4.77
CA LEU A 70 -0.03 1.88 5.22
C LEU A 70 0.07 1.73 6.74
N MET A 71 1.16 1.13 7.22
CA MET A 71 1.47 1.11 8.65
C MET A 71 2.06 2.45 9.07
N LEU A 72 1.53 3.04 10.15
CA LEU A 72 2.16 4.17 10.85
C LEU A 72 3.20 3.70 11.86
N ASP A 73 2.92 2.58 12.49
CA ASP A 73 3.78 1.90 13.47
C ASP A 73 3.38 0.42 13.56
N SER A 74 3.82 -0.29 14.59
CA SER A 74 3.49 -1.71 14.80
C SER A 74 2.00 -1.98 15.06
N GLU A 75 1.21 -0.97 15.43
CA GLU A 75 -0.17 -1.11 15.88
C GLU A 75 -1.17 -0.40 14.97
N ARG A 76 -0.78 0.75 14.39
CA ARG A 76 -1.69 1.64 13.69
C ARG A 76 -1.53 1.59 12.18
N VAL A 77 -2.68 1.50 11.52
CA VAL A 77 -2.82 1.54 10.06
C VAL A 77 -3.59 2.79 9.65
N VAL A 78 -3.14 3.45 8.60
CA VAL A 78 -3.94 4.41 7.86
C VAL A 78 -4.58 3.69 6.69
N ALA A 79 -5.90 3.76 6.58
CA ALA A 79 -6.64 3.29 5.42
C ALA A 79 -7.22 4.49 4.65
N PHE A 80 -6.96 4.51 3.34
CA PHE A 80 -7.46 5.54 2.44
C PHE A 80 -8.82 5.14 1.89
N SER A 81 -9.79 6.06 1.87
CA SER A 81 -11.05 5.82 1.15
C SER A 81 -10.82 5.72 -0.35
N ARG A 82 -11.57 4.81 -0.98
CA ARG A 82 -11.64 4.76 -2.44
C ARG A 82 -12.41 5.97 -2.98
N ARG A 83 -11.91 6.56 -4.04
CA ARG A 83 -12.64 7.66 -4.72
C ARG A 83 -14.08 7.25 -5.06
N PRO A 84 -15.07 8.14 -4.93
CA PRO A 84 -14.98 9.60 -4.73
C PRO A 84 -14.90 10.07 -3.27
N PHE A 85 -14.79 9.17 -2.29
CA PHE A 85 -14.76 9.53 -0.89
C PHE A 85 -13.48 10.30 -0.51
N THR A 86 -13.60 11.14 0.54
CA THR A 86 -12.58 12.14 0.92
C THR A 86 -12.05 11.95 2.34
N LYS A 87 -12.07 10.71 2.84
CA LYS A 87 -11.68 10.39 4.23
C LYS A 87 -10.44 9.51 4.27
N LEU A 88 -9.69 9.64 5.36
CA LEU A 88 -8.72 8.65 5.85
C LEU A 88 -9.22 8.10 7.18
N PHE A 89 -8.87 6.86 7.47
CA PHE A 89 -9.19 6.17 8.72
C PHE A 89 -7.89 5.75 9.39
N VAL A 90 -7.70 6.15 10.66
CA VAL A 90 -6.63 5.62 11.50
C VAL A 90 -7.22 4.51 12.35
N VAL A 91 -6.72 3.31 12.17
CA VAL A 91 -7.19 2.10 12.83
C VAL A 91 -6.09 1.55 13.72
N ASN A 92 -6.41 1.32 14.99
CA ASN A 92 -5.54 0.59 15.91
C ASN A 92 -5.88 -0.90 15.83
N LEU A 93 -4.93 -1.70 15.37
CA LEU A 93 -5.11 -3.14 15.20
C LEU A 93 -5.00 -3.88 16.54
N GLU A 94 -4.20 -3.41 17.50
CA GLU A 94 -4.07 -4.05 18.80
C GLU A 94 -5.35 -3.88 19.62
N GLN A 95 -5.92 -2.67 19.60
CA GLN A 95 -7.18 -2.38 20.28
C GLN A 95 -8.42 -2.78 19.47
N ASN A 96 -8.24 -3.19 18.21
CA ASN A 96 -9.30 -3.53 17.25
C ASN A 96 -10.35 -2.43 17.11
N GLN A 97 -9.92 -1.16 16.98
CA GLN A 97 -10.81 0.00 16.94
C GLN A 97 -10.39 1.06 15.93
N LEU A 98 -11.40 1.82 15.46
CA LEU A 98 -11.20 3.04 14.69
C LEU A 98 -10.84 4.18 15.66
N GLU A 99 -9.59 4.68 15.57
CA GLU A 99 -9.11 5.77 16.44
C GLU A 99 -9.52 7.15 15.93
N LYS A 100 -9.43 7.35 14.61
CA LYS A 100 -9.63 8.68 14.04
C LYS A 100 -10.11 8.64 12.59
N ILE A 101 -10.97 9.60 12.26
CA ILE A 101 -11.36 9.91 10.88
C ILE A 101 -10.76 11.28 10.52
N ILE A 102 -10.08 11.36 9.38
CA ILE A 102 -9.48 12.58 8.88
C ILE A 102 -10.13 12.92 7.55
N ASN A 103 -10.69 14.13 7.47
CA ASN A 103 -11.23 14.65 6.23
C ASN A 103 -10.14 15.40 5.44
N ALA A 104 -10.25 15.40 4.12
CA ALA A 104 -9.45 16.28 3.29
C ALA A 104 -9.80 17.74 3.63
N GLU A 105 -8.82 18.63 3.49
CA GLU A 105 -9.06 20.06 3.68
C GLU A 105 -9.91 20.64 2.55
N GLN A 106 -10.54 21.77 2.84
CA GLN A 106 -11.36 22.48 1.85
C GLN A 106 -10.59 22.76 0.56
N GLY A 107 -11.19 22.46 -0.58
CA GLY A 107 -10.57 22.61 -1.89
C GLY A 107 -9.67 21.43 -2.32
N PHE A 108 -9.50 20.42 -1.45
CA PHE A 108 -8.71 19.21 -1.74
C PHE A 108 -9.51 17.93 -1.55
N HIS A 109 -9.08 16.87 -2.19
CA HIS A 109 -9.53 15.52 -1.89
C HIS A 109 -8.38 14.51 -1.98
N PHE A 110 -8.42 13.48 -1.13
CA PHE A 110 -7.44 12.39 -1.19
C PHE A 110 -7.56 11.63 -2.50
N TYR A 111 -6.41 11.21 -3.03
CA TYR A 111 -6.37 10.44 -4.27
C TYR A 111 -6.25 8.93 -4.04
N GLY A 112 -6.22 8.50 -2.78
CA GLY A 112 -6.34 7.11 -2.35
C GLY A 112 -5.05 6.45 -1.91
N HIS A 113 -3.93 7.15 -1.88
CA HIS A 113 -2.62 6.62 -1.51
C HIS A 113 -1.81 7.59 -0.67
N GLY A 114 -0.78 7.04 -0.03
CA GLY A 114 0.20 7.80 0.73
C GLY A 114 1.37 6.92 1.18
N VAL A 115 2.29 7.53 1.89
CA VAL A 115 3.46 6.86 2.46
C VAL A 115 3.81 7.45 3.83
N PHE A 116 4.35 6.64 4.72
CA PHE A 116 4.85 7.07 6.00
C PHE A 116 6.37 7.22 5.94
N ASP A 117 6.86 8.43 6.17
CA ASP A 117 8.27 8.71 6.38
C ASP A 117 8.62 8.50 7.86
N SER A 118 9.20 7.37 8.18
CA SER A 118 9.57 7.00 9.54
C SER A 118 10.73 7.86 10.08
N LYS A 119 11.60 8.37 9.21
CA LYS A 119 12.73 9.23 9.58
C LYS A 119 12.25 10.62 10.01
N ARG A 120 11.30 11.21 9.27
CA ARG A 120 10.74 12.53 9.54
C ARG A 120 9.48 12.48 10.41
N LYS A 121 8.94 11.29 10.70
CA LYS A 121 7.66 11.08 11.42
C LYS A 121 6.49 11.79 10.73
N GLN A 122 6.43 11.70 9.42
CA GLN A 122 5.44 12.39 8.59
C GLN A 122 4.64 11.39 7.76
N LEU A 123 3.33 11.64 7.66
CA LEU A 123 2.46 11.00 6.70
C LEU A 123 2.38 11.88 5.45
N ILE A 124 2.75 11.34 4.30
CA ILE A 124 2.66 12.04 3.02
C ILE A 124 1.52 11.41 2.22
N THR A 125 0.53 12.21 1.86
CA THR A 125 -0.68 11.77 1.12
C THR A 125 -0.68 12.32 -0.28
N THR A 126 -1.20 11.56 -1.25
CA THR A 126 -1.51 12.05 -2.59
C THR A 126 -2.88 12.72 -2.57
N GLU A 127 -2.95 13.97 -2.98
CA GLU A 127 -4.19 14.75 -3.00
C GLU A 127 -4.34 15.52 -4.31
N ASN A 128 -5.56 15.87 -4.64
CA ASN A 128 -5.87 16.67 -5.80
C ASN A 128 -6.54 17.98 -5.36
N HIS A 129 -6.11 19.10 -5.90
CA HIS A 129 -6.81 20.36 -5.75
C HIS A 129 -7.99 20.41 -6.70
N ILE A 130 -9.19 20.63 -6.16
CA ILE A 130 -10.45 20.44 -6.88
C ILE A 130 -10.57 21.38 -8.08
N GLU A 131 -10.32 22.67 -7.86
CA GLU A 131 -10.51 23.72 -8.86
C GLU A 131 -9.51 23.61 -10.04
N SER A 132 -8.21 23.47 -9.73
CA SER A 132 -7.15 23.41 -10.75
C SER A 132 -6.97 22.01 -11.34
N ALA A 133 -7.50 20.97 -10.69
CA ALA A 133 -7.19 19.56 -10.91
C ALA A 133 -5.69 19.23 -10.79
N GLY A 134 -4.89 20.11 -10.15
CA GLY A 134 -3.47 19.89 -9.90
C GLY A 134 -3.25 18.83 -8.82
N GLY A 135 -2.25 17.98 -9.03
CA GLY A 135 -1.84 16.96 -8.04
C GLY A 135 -0.87 17.52 -7.01
N TYR A 136 -1.02 17.08 -5.78
CA TYR A 136 -0.18 17.48 -4.64
C TYR A 136 0.26 16.29 -3.80
N LEU A 137 1.44 16.43 -3.23
CA LEU A 137 1.90 15.71 -2.05
C LEU A 137 1.63 16.58 -0.83
N VAL A 138 0.85 16.06 0.11
CA VAL A 138 0.47 16.79 1.33
C VAL A 138 1.12 16.12 2.52
N VAL A 139 2.01 16.83 3.19
CA VAL A 139 2.75 16.36 4.36
C VAL A 139 1.94 16.64 5.61
N ARG A 140 1.70 15.63 6.42
CA ARG A 140 0.93 15.69 7.65
C ARG A 140 1.74 15.21 8.84
N ASN A 141 1.57 15.87 9.95
CA ASN A 141 2.07 15.44 11.25
C ASN A 141 1.37 14.14 11.68
N THR A 142 2.11 13.14 12.16
CA THR A 142 1.52 11.84 12.53
C THR A 142 0.89 11.80 13.93
N HIS A 143 1.03 12.86 14.73
CA HIS A 143 0.40 12.95 16.03
C HIS A 143 -1.03 13.51 15.95
N ASN A 144 -1.22 14.60 15.23
CA ASN A 144 -2.52 15.27 15.10
C ASN A 144 -3.13 15.24 13.70
N PHE A 145 -2.34 14.82 12.68
CA PHE A 145 -2.67 14.76 11.26
C PHE A 145 -2.91 16.14 10.59
N ALA A 146 -2.50 17.21 11.27
CA ALA A 146 -2.51 18.55 10.67
C ALA A 146 -1.59 18.62 9.46
N VAL A 147 -1.99 19.39 8.45
CA VAL A 147 -1.16 19.66 7.28
C VAL A 147 -0.02 20.58 7.67
N GLU A 148 1.21 20.15 7.39
CA GLU A 148 2.44 20.94 7.63
C GLU A 148 2.94 21.59 6.36
N LYS A 149 2.82 20.89 5.21
CA LYS A 149 3.39 21.33 3.95
C LYS A 149 2.62 20.75 2.77
N ARG A 150 2.62 21.46 1.64
CA ARG A 150 2.18 20.94 0.33
C ARG A 150 3.26 21.19 -0.71
N ALA A 151 3.43 20.23 -1.61
CA ALA A 151 4.28 20.36 -2.78
C ALA A 151 3.50 19.85 -4.01
N PRO A 152 3.62 20.46 -5.19
CA PRO A 152 3.06 19.89 -6.41
C PRO A 152 3.60 18.48 -6.66
N SER A 153 2.75 17.57 -7.10
CA SER A 153 3.15 16.19 -7.44
C SER A 153 3.89 16.06 -8.78
N GLY A 154 4.07 17.17 -9.47
CA GLY A 154 4.65 17.20 -10.82
C GLY A 154 3.69 16.79 -11.93
N GLY A 155 2.40 16.54 -11.63
CA GLY A 155 1.42 16.13 -12.63
C GLY A 155 -0.02 16.24 -12.16
N ILE A 156 -0.91 15.61 -12.93
CA ILE A 156 -2.36 15.54 -12.66
C ILE A 156 -2.73 14.13 -12.20
N GLY A 157 -3.55 14.04 -11.18
CA GLY A 157 -4.05 12.78 -10.66
C GLY A 157 -2.94 11.90 -10.05
N PRO A 158 -2.27 12.37 -8.96
CA PRO A 158 -1.20 11.65 -8.29
C PRO A 158 -1.76 10.38 -7.63
N HIS A 159 -1.55 9.25 -8.28
CA HIS A 159 -2.20 8.02 -7.82
C HIS A 159 -1.44 7.40 -6.65
N GLN A 160 -0.27 6.87 -6.87
CA GLN A 160 0.56 6.28 -5.83
C GLN A 160 1.91 6.98 -5.73
N CYS A 161 2.46 7.03 -4.53
CA CYS A 161 3.80 7.53 -4.27
C CYS A 161 4.57 6.54 -3.38
N ALA A 162 5.89 6.61 -3.45
CA ALA A 162 6.79 5.85 -2.57
C ALA A 162 8.05 6.66 -2.27
N LEU A 163 8.61 6.45 -1.07
CA LEU A 163 9.92 7.00 -0.72
C LEU A 163 11.02 6.27 -1.51
N MET A 164 12.01 7.03 -1.95
CA MET A 164 13.21 6.44 -2.55
C MET A 164 14.18 6.00 -1.45
N PRO A 165 14.99 4.94 -1.70
CA PRO A 165 15.95 4.44 -0.71
C PRO A 165 17.03 5.43 -0.29
N ASP A 166 17.27 6.47 -1.09
CA ASP A 166 18.19 7.56 -0.75
C ASP A 166 17.73 8.40 0.45
N GLY A 167 16.42 8.31 0.80
CA GLY A 167 15.81 9.07 1.89
C GLY A 167 15.66 10.56 1.62
N GLU A 168 15.90 11.02 0.38
CA GLU A 168 15.83 12.41 -0.05
C GLU A 168 14.70 12.66 -1.04
N HIS A 169 14.27 11.63 -1.78
CA HIS A 169 13.29 11.77 -2.84
C HIS A 169 12.04 10.92 -2.57
N ILE A 170 10.95 11.37 -3.15
CA ILE A 170 9.69 10.62 -3.28
C ILE A 170 9.34 10.54 -4.77
N VAL A 171 8.97 9.35 -5.22
CA VAL A 171 8.48 9.12 -6.58
C VAL A 171 6.96 9.09 -6.59
N VAL A 172 6.33 9.66 -7.62
CA VAL A 172 4.88 9.77 -7.77
C VAL A 172 4.44 9.33 -9.15
N ALA A 173 3.51 8.39 -9.23
CA ALA A 173 2.82 8.03 -10.45
C ALA A 173 1.61 8.96 -10.65
N ASN A 174 1.72 9.92 -11.55
CA ASN A 174 0.63 10.80 -11.94
C ASN A 174 -0.13 10.20 -13.12
N GLY A 175 -1.41 9.87 -12.92
CA GLY A 175 -2.22 9.20 -13.94
C GLY A 175 -2.64 10.07 -15.11
N GLY A 176 -2.46 11.39 -15.04
CA GLY A 176 -2.76 12.34 -16.08
C GLY A 176 -4.26 12.59 -16.31
N ILE A 177 -5.13 12.04 -15.49
CA ILE A 177 -6.58 12.12 -15.64
C ILE A 177 -7.17 13.12 -14.66
N LYS A 178 -7.88 14.11 -15.18
CA LYS A 178 -8.69 15.04 -14.38
C LYS A 178 -9.93 14.34 -13.85
N THR A 179 -10.18 14.51 -12.56
CA THR A 179 -11.36 14.00 -11.86
C THR A 179 -11.93 15.07 -10.94
N HIS A 180 -13.22 14.97 -10.61
CA HIS A 180 -13.88 15.87 -9.67
C HIS A 180 -14.75 15.03 -8.70
N PRO A 181 -14.78 15.31 -7.39
CA PRO A 181 -15.56 14.53 -6.43
C PRO A 181 -17.05 14.42 -6.81
N ASP A 182 -17.66 15.52 -7.26
CA ASP A 182 -19.10 15.57 -7.63
C ASP A 182 -19.40 14.84 -8.96
N LYS A 183 -18.36 14.47 -9.73
CA LYS A 183 -18.48 13.68 -10.97
C LYS A 183 -18.16 12.20 -10.74
N GLY A 184 -18.05 11.79 -9.49
CA GLY A 184 -17.80 10.41 -9.12
C GLY A 184 -16.51 9.87 -9.76
N ARG A 185 -16.63 8.96 -10.71
CA ARG A 185 -15.47 8.33 -11.38
C ARG A 185 -15.30 8.75 -12.83
N GLU A 186 -15.99 9.79 -13.29
CA GLU A 186 -15.87 10.33 -14.62
C GLU A 186 -14.44 10.77 -14.93
N LYS A 187 -13.98 10.55 -16.15
CA LYS A 187 -12.65 10.93 -16.66
C LYS A 187 -12.82 12.14 -17.57
N LEU A 188 -12.36 13.31 -17.10
CA LEU A 188 -12.74 14.59 -17.71
C LEU A 188 -11.84 15.06 -18.86
N ASN A 189 -10.73 14.36 -19.15
CA ASN A 189 -9.73 14.82 -20.13
C ASN A 189 -9.05 13.68 -20.91
N LEU A 190 -9.74 12.62 -21.27
CA LEU A 190 -9.11 11.45 -21.92
C LEU A 190 -8.37 11.80 -23.23
N ALA A 191 -8.84 12.79 -23.98
CA ALA A 191 -8.20 13.24 -25.21
C ALA A 191 -6.91 14.06 -24.99
N SER A 192 -6.71 14.59 -23.80
CA SER A 192 -5.58 15.47 -23.44
C SER A 192 -4.91 15.08 -22.11
N MET A 193 -5.01 13.80 -21.75
CA MET A 193 -4.35 13.34 -20.53
C MET A 193 -2.82 13.36 -20.69
N ALA A 194 -2.13 13.62 -19.57
CA ALA A 194 -0.69 13.76 -19.52
C ALA A 194 -0.10 12.98 -18.34
N PRO A 195 -0.02 11.65 -18.44
CA PRO A 195 0.57 10.82 -17.37
C PRO A 195 2.08 11.01 -17.30
N ASN A 196 2.63 10.99 -16.09
CA ASN A 196 4.07 11.02 -15.88
C ASN A 196 4.46 10.34 -14.58
N LEU A 197 5.73 9.96 -14.48
CA LEU A 197 6.39 9.55 -13.25
C LEU A 197 7.29 10.70 -12.82
N SER A 198 7.06 11.24 -11.62
CA SER A 198 7.79 12.42 -11.11
C SER A 198 8.60 12.06 -9.88
N TYR A 199 9.80 12.64 -9.76
CA TYR A 199 10.64 12.59 -8.56
C TYR A 199 10.69 13.96 -7.92
N ILE A 200 10.40 14.02 -6.63
CA ILE A 200 10.28 15.25 -5.87
C ILE A 200 11.20 15.16 -4.66
N HIS A 201 12.01 16.19 -4.45
CA HIS A 201 12.87 16.27 -3.27
C HIS A 201 12.02 16.56 -2.03
N LEU A 202 12.11 15.71 -1.02
CA LEU A 202 11.25 15.73 0.18
C LEU A 202 11.32 17.05 0.95
N ASP A 203 12.52 17.57 1.21
CA ASP A 203 12.68 18.75 2.05
C ASP A 203 12.30 20.05 1.32
N THR A 204 12.64 20.16 0.04
CA THR A 204 12.37 21.37 -0.75
C THR A 204 11.02 21.37 -1.46
N GLY A 205 10.45 20.19 -1.73
CA GLY A 205 9.24 20.02 -2.55
C GLY A 205 9.47 20.34 -4.04
N LYS A 206 10.73 20.43 -4.49
CA LYS A 206 11.06 20.73 -5.88
C LYS A 206 11.00 19.47 -6.73
N LEU A 207 10.47 19.61 -7.94
CA LEU A 207 10.53 18.58 -8.98
C LEU A 207 12.00 18.42 -9.42
N VAL A 208 12.49 17.18 -9.36
CA VAL A 208 13.86 16.81 -9.76
C VAL A 208 13.86 16.25 -11.16
N GLU A 209 12.94 15.32 -11.46
CA GLU A 209 12.79 14.68 -12.75
C GLU A 209 11.33 14.35 -13.02
N SER A 210 10.98 14.33 -14.29
CA SER A 210 9.66 13.87 -14.76
C SER A 210 9.81 13.15 -16.08
N VAL A 211 9.32 11.90 -16.17
CA VAL A 211 9.34 11.09 -17.39
C VAL A 211 7.93 10.68 -17.76
N THR A 212 7.65 10.62 -19.06
CA THR A 212 6.33 10.28 -19.60
C THR A 212 6.35 8.88 -20.23
N PRO A 213 5.25 8.12 -20.15
CA PRO A 213 5.15 6.85 -20.86
C PRO A 213 5.08 7.07 -22.38
N PRO A 214 5.38 6.04 -23.19
CA PRO A 214 5.47 6.16 -24.64
C PRO A 214 4.13 6.50 -25.33
N HIS A 215 3.00 6.37 -24.65
CA HIS A 215 1.70 6.75 -25.17
C HIS A 215 0.91 7.56 -24.14
N PHE A 216 0.35 8.69 -24.53
CA PHE A 216 -0.33 9.65 -23.64
C PHE A 216 -1.56 9.08 -22.90
N GLN A 217 -2.14 7.98 -23.36
CA GLN A 217 -3.25 7.29 -22.69
C GLN A 217 -2.82 6.17 -21.74
N LEU A 218 -1.54 5.95 -21.52
CA LEU A 218 -1.01 5.03 -20.50
C LEU A 218 -1.01 5.71 -19.13
N SER A 219 -2.15 5.68 -18.46
CA SER A 219 -2.33 6.29 -17.13
C SER A 219 -1.50 5.55 -16.08
N LEU A 220 -0.36 6.13 -15.66
CA LEU A 220 0.48 5.56 -14.60
C LEU A 220 -0.27 5.57 -13.26
N ARG A 221 -0.23 4.44 -12.53
CA ARG A 221 -1.08 4.26 -11.34
C ARG A 221 -0.30 3.70 -10.15
N HIS A 222 -0.04 2.41 -10.18
CA HIS A 222 0.57 1.68 -9.08
C HIS A 222 2.06 1.57 -9.30
N LEU A 223 2.83 1.62 -8.22
CA LEU A 223 4.27 1.48 -8.28
C LEU A 223 4.81 0.73 -7.05
N ALA A 224 6.00 0.19 -7.21
CA ALA A 224 6.83 -0.32 -6.12
C ALA A 224 8.28 0.13 -6.35
N VAL A 225 9.04 0.31 -5.28
CA VAL A 225 10.44 0.74 -5.33
C VAL A 225 11.32 -0.35 -4.72
N ALA A 226 12.32 -0.80 -5.48
CA ALA A 226 13.31 -1.75 -5.03
C ALA A 226 14.38 -1.07 -4.16
N ASN A 227 15.07 -1.85 -3.33
CA ASN A 227 16.20 -1.37 -2.52
C ASN A 227 17.32 -0.75 -3.35
N SER A 228 17.45 -1.14 -4.62
CA SER A 228 18.40 -0.57 -5.60
C SER A 228 18.01 0.84 -6.09
N GLY A 229 16.83 1.35 -5.70
CA GLY A 229 16.25 2.59 -6.22
C GLY A 229 15.55 2.41 -7.58
N GLU A 230 15.37 1.19 -8.04
CA GLU A 230 14.58 0.92 -9.23
C GLU A 230 13.08 0.99 -8.93
N VAL A 231 12.35 1.73 -9.76
CA VAL A 231 10.91 1.91 -9.67
C VAL A 231 10.23 1.04 -10.72
N ILE A 232 9.34 0.17 -10.29
CA ILE A 232 8.43 -0.57 -11.19
C ILE A 232 7.08 0.12 -11.14
N VAL A 233 6.59 0.58 -12.30
CA VAL A 233 5.33 1.32 -12.40
C VAL A 233 4.39 0.70 -13.42
N GLY A 234 3.13 0.55 -13.02
CA GLY A 234 2.05 -0.02 -13.82
C GLY A 234 1.10 1.04 -14.37
N ALA A 235 0.63 0.81 -15.57
CA ALA A 235 -0.30 1.66 -16.28
C ALA A 235 -1.69 1.02 -16.44
N GLN A 236 -2.69 1.90 -16.58
CA GLN A 236 -4.01 1.56 -17.08
C GLN A 236 -4.22 2.29 -18.40
N TYR A 237 -4.27 1.55 -19.50
CA TYR A 237 -4.48 2.16 -20.81
C TYR A 237 -5.92 2.64 -20.96
N GLN A 238 -6.09 3.83 -21.49
CA GLN A 238 -7.39 4.52 -21.59
C GLN A 238 -7.87 4.67 -23.04
N GLY A 239 -7.15 4.09 -23.98
CA GLY A 239 -7.45 4.14 -25.42
C GLY A 239 -8.26 2.94 -25.91
N ASN A 240 -8.07 2.57 -27.16
CA ASN A 240 -8.80 1.48 -27.79
C ASN A 240 -8.44 0.13 -27.16
N TYR A 241 -9.44 -0.67 -26.80
CA TYR A 241 -9.25 -1.98 -26.13
C TYR A 241 -8.49 -3.01 -27.00
N ARG A 242 -8.38 -2.79 -28.31
CA ARG A 242 -7.64 -3.67 -29.24
C ARG A 242 -6.14 -3.41 -29.25
N ASP A 243 -5.71 -2.25 -28.76
CA ASP A 243 -4.31 -1.88 -28.75
C ASP A 243 -3.55 -2.70 -27.69
N ALA A 244 -2.39 -3.21 -28.08
CA ALA A 244 -1.51 -3.98 -27.20
C ALA A 244 -0.28 -3.12 -26.84
N HIS A 245 -0.36 -2.40 -25.74
CA HIS A 245 0.75 -1.64 -25.20
C HIS A 245 1.37 -2.38 -24.01
N PRO A 246 2.69 -2.29 -23.79
CA PRO A 246 3.29 -2.61 -22.51
C PRO A 246 2.59 -1.81 -21.40
N LEU A 247 2.26 -2.47 -20.29
CA LEU A 247 1.55 -1.85 -19.17
C LEU A 247 2.40 -1.74 -17.91
N VAL A 248 3.61 -2.29 -17.91
CA VAL A 248 4.52 -2.22 -16.77
C VAL A 248 5.87 -1.74 -17.26
N PHE A 249 6.43 -0.78 -16.54
CA PHE A 249 7.69 -0.12 -16.88
C PHE A 249 8.63 -0.13 -15.68
N SER A 250 9.92 -0.10 -15.96
CA SER A 250 10.97 0.19 -14.98
C SER A 250 11.56 1.57 -15.21
N HIS A 251 12.04 2.20 -14.13
CA HIS A 251 12.74 3.46 -14.19
C HIS A 251 13.75 3.59 -13.04
N LYS A 252 14.90 4.18 -13.34
CA LYS A 252 15.86 4.70 -12.35
C LYS A 252 16.07 6.19 -12.61
N LEU A 253 16.19 6.96 -11.54
CA LEU A 253 16.44 8.41 -11.62
C LEU A 253 17.62 8.68 -12.58
N GLY A 254 17.42 9.59 -13.54
CA GLY A 254 18.40 9.93 -14.59
C GLY A 254 18.48 8.92 -15.75
N ARG A 255 17.52 8.00 -15.87
CA ARG A 255 17.44 7.03 -16.97
C ARG A 255 16.13 7.19 -17.73
N GLU A 256 16.00 6.49 -18.85
CA GLU A 256 14.75 6.43 -19.60
C GLU A 256 13.78 5.42 -18.98
N LEU A 257 12.48 5.66 -19.14
CA LEU A 257 11.43 4.72 -18.78
C LEU A 257 11.43 3.54 -19.78
N GLN A 258 11.64 2.33 -19.27
CA GLN A 258 11.76 1.11 -20.08
C GLN A 258 10.59 0.16 -19.82
N PRO A 259 9.95 -0.42 -20.85
CA PRO A 259 8.94 -1.45 -20.63
C PRO A 259 9.58 -2.75 -20.12
N LEU A 260 8.90 -3.46 -19.22
CA LEU A 260 9.28 -4.83 -18.88
C LEU A 260 9.11 -5.74 -20.11
N GLN A 261 9.99 -6.74 -20.22
CA GLN A 261 10.01 -7.64 -21.37
C GLN A 261 8.86 -8.64 -21.31
N ALA A 262 8.10 -8.69 -22.39
CA ALA A 262 7.10 -9.73 -22.65
C ALA A 262 6.73 -9.72 -24.15
N GLU A 263 6.22 -10.84 -24.63
CA GLU A 263 5.68 -10.91 -26.00
C GLU A 263 4.57 -9.88 -26.20
N PRO A 264 4.51 -9.15 -27.33
CA PRO A 264 3.53 -8.08 -27.56
C PRO A 264 2.07 -8.50 -27.29
N LYS A 265 1.69 -9.71 -27.71
CA LYS A 265 0.34 -10.25 -27.47
C LYS A 265 0.07 -10.58 -26.00
N PHE A 266 1.11 -10.77 -25.19
CA PHE A 266 0.96 -11.08 -23.78
C PHE A 266 0.24 -9.95 -23.02
N TRP A 267 0.53 -8.70 -23.36
CA TRP A 267 -0.05 -7.53 -22.72
C TRP A 267 -1.59 -7.45 -22.85
N GLN A 268 -2.17 -8.08 -23.86
CA GLN A 268 -3.62 -8.19 -24.01
C GLN A 268 -4.28 -8.97 -22.87
N ASN A 269 -3.55 -9.90 -22.24
CA ASN A 269 -4.07 -10.66 -21.09
C ASN A 269 -4.35 -9.77 -19.87
N PHE A 270 -3.79 -8.58 -19.78
CA PHE A 270 -4.06 -7.63 -18.70
C PHE A 270 -5.38 -6.87 -18.87
N GLU A 271 -6.04 -6.96 -20.03
CA GLU A 271 -7.24 -6.18 -20.34
C GLU A 271 -7.06 -4.70 -19.97
N GLN A 272 -5.90 -4.15 -20.37
CA GLN A 272 -5.51 -2.74 -20.18
C GLN A 272 -5.46 -2.25 -18.71
N TYR A 273 -5.27 -3.14 -17.74
CA TYR A 273 -5.42 -2.80 -16.36
C TYR A 273 -4.36 -3.44 -15.46
N VAL A 274 -3.54 -2.62 -14.79
CA VAL A 274 -2.69 -3.03 -13.67
C VAL A 274 -3.32 -2.53 -12.37
N ALA A 275 -3.45 -3.41 -11.37
CA ALA A 275 -4.10 -3.11 -10.10
C ALA A 275 -3.13 -2.98 -8.92
N SER A 276 -2.07 -3.78 -8.86
CA SER A 276 -1.09 -3.74 -7.79
C SER A 276 0.25 -4.29 -8.26
N ILE A 277 1.33 -3.86 -7.63
CA ILE A 277 2.71 -4.28 -7.90
C ILE A 277 3.40 -4.54 -6.56
N ALA A 278 4.15 -5.63 -6.47
CA ALA A 278 5.03 -5.92 -5.35
C ALA A 278 6.40 -6.36 -5.85
N ILE A 279 7.43 -6.05 -5.09
CA ILE A 279 8.81 -6.46 -5.33
C ILE A 279 9.27 -7.34 -4.17
N ALA A 280 9.94 -8.44 -4.49
CA ALA A 280 10.66 -9.29 -3.56
C ALA A 280 12.16 -9.14 -3.86
N ASP A 281 12.80 -8.12 -3.27
CA ASP A 281 14.21 -7.76 -3.54
C ASP A 281 15.16 -8.94 -3.32
N SER A 282 14.99 -9.66 -2.20
CA SER A 282 15.85 -10.79 -1.84
C SER A 282 15.70 -12.01 -2.76
N ASP A 283 14.59 -12.08 -3.51
CA ASP A 283 14.29 -13.14 -4.46
C ASP A 283 14.34 -12.65 -5.92
N ASN A 284 14.76 -11.41 -6.11
CA ASN A 284 14.93 -10.78 -7.43
C ASN A 284 13.68 -10.88 -8.32
N ARG A 285 12.48 -10.74 -7.74
CA ARG A 285 11.22 -10.91 -8.46
C ARG A 285 10.26 -9.72 -8.31
N ILE A 286 9.46 -9.54 -9.34
CA ILE A 286 8.33 -8.60 -9.41
C ILE A 286 7.05 -9.41 -9.61
N ALA A 287 5.98 -9.05 -8.91
CA ALA A 287 4.63 -9.55 -9.14
C ALA A 287 3.68 -8.40 -9.48
N VAL A 288 2.84 -8.62 -10.50
CA VAL A 288 1.87 -7.63 -11.00
C VAL A 288 0.51 -8.29 -11.17
N THR A 289 -0.54 -7.64 -10.69
CA THR A 289 -1.91 -8.15 -10.76
C THR A 289 -2.78 -7.38 -11.75
N SER A 290 -3.67 -8.11 -12.42
CA SER A 290 -4.78 -7.53 -13.18
C SER A 290 -6.08 -8.26 -12.88
N PRO A 291 -7.02 -7.67 -12.14
CA PRO A 291 -8.32 -8.27 -11.88
C PRO A 291 -9.17 -8.42 -13.17
N ARG A 292 -9.05 -7.49 -14.14
CA ARG A 292 -9.75 -7.58 -15.41
C ARG A 292 -9.26 -8.76 -16.22
N GLY A 293 -7.94 -8.91 -16.36
CA GLY A 293 -7.32 -10.01 -17.05
C GLY A 293 -7.34 -11.34 -16.28
N ALA A 294 -7.79 -11.33 -15.02
CA ALA A 294 -7.72 -12.47 -14.11
C ALA A 294 -6.32 -13.10 -14.09
N ILE A 295 -5.27 -12.26 -14.00
CA ILE A 295 -3.87 -12.67 -14.17
C ILE A 295 -2.98 -12.09 -13.07
N VAL A 296 -2.09 -12.91 -12.55
CA VAL A 296 -0.90 -12.49 -11.81
C VAL A 296 0.32 -12.86 -12.65
N ALA A 297 1.18 -11.90 -12.94
CA ALA A 297 2.34 -12.11 -13.79
C ALA A 297 3.62 -11.72 -13.06
N TYR A 298 4.71 -12.41 -13.38
CA TYR A 298 5.97 -12.34 -12.67
C TYR A 298 7.13 -12.07 -13.60
N TRP A 299 8.06 -11.20 -13.17
CA TRP A 299 9.30 -10.86 -13.86
C TRP A 299 10.49 -10.96 -12.92
N GLN A 300 11.69 -11.12 -13.50
CA GLN A 300 12.92 -10.88 -12.79
C GLN A 300 13.14 -9.38 -12.61
N LEU A 301 13.64 -8.96 -11.45
CA LEU A 301 13.86 -7.55 -11.13
C LEU A 301 15.08 -6.98 -11.84
N ASP A 302 16.18 -7.74 -11.90
CA ASP A 302 17.48 -7.28 -12.39
C ASP A 302 17.57 -7.10 -13.92
N ASN A 303 16.86 -7.92 -14.67
CA ASN A 303 16.93 -7.93 -16.14
C ASN A 303 15.57 -7.76 -16.82
N HIS A 304 14.48 -7.64 -16.04
CA HIS A 304 13.09 -7.44 -16.49
C HIS A 304 12.54 -8.56 -17.38
N GLN A 305 13.17 -9.73 -17.37
CA GLN A 305 12.69 -10.87 -18.14
C GLN A 305 11.41 -11.44 -17.54
N PHE A 306 10.46 -11.75 -18.42
CA PHE A 306 9.22 -12.42 -18.04
C PHE A 306 9.52 -13.84 -17.54
N ILE A 307 8.97 -14.20 -16.37
CA ILE A 307 9.14 -15.53 -15.78
C ILE A 307 7.93 -16.42 -16.13
N ARG A 308 6.73 -16.02 -15.69
CA ARG A 308 5.49 -16.79 -15.83
C ARG A 308 4.27 -15.93 -15.49
N HIS A 309 3.10 -16.50 -15.71
CA HIS A 309 1.86 -15.95 -15.18
C HIS A 309 0.94 -17.05 -14.68
N GLU A 310 -0.03 -16.66 -13.86
CA GLU A 310 -1.06 -17.53 -13.32
C GLU A 310 -2.43 -16.91 -13.48
N ARG A 311 -3.46 -17.74 -13.63
CA ARG A 311 -4.85 -17.30 -13.66
C ARG A 311 -5.41 -17.28 -12.23
N PHE A 312 -5.84 -16.11 -11.80
CA PHE A 312 -6.52 -15.94 -10.54
C PHE A 312 -7.61 -14.89 -10.69
N ALA A 313 -8.87 -15.36 -10.71
CA ALA A 313 -10.01 -14.50 -11.01
C ALA A 313 -10.15 -13.37 -9.97
N ASP A 314 -10.35 -12.13 -10.47
CA ASP A 314 -10.54 -10.93 -9.67
C ASP A 314 -9.36 -10.64 -8.71
N CYS A 315 -8.15 -11.08 -9.05
CA CYS A 315 -6.94 -10.83 -8.27
C CYS A 315 -6.64 -9.33 -8.24
N ALA A 316 -6.34 -8.78 -7.06
CA ALA A 316 -6.11 -7.35 -6.93
C ALA A 316 -4.92 -7.01 -6.03
N GLY A 317 -5.01 -7.23 -4.73
CA GLY A 317 -3.92 -6.95 -3.79
C GLY A 317 -2.78 -7.95 -3.92
N VAL A 318 -1.53 -7.47 -3.93
CA VAL A 318 -0.33 -8.31 -3.83
C VAL A 318 0.66 -7.69 -2.85
N ALA A 319 1.25 -8.52 -1.99
CA ALA A 319 2.31 -8.15 -1.07
C ALA A 319 3.44 -9.18 -1.11
N SER A 320 4.68 -8.72 -0.93
CA SER A 320 5.84 -9.58 -0.74
C SER A 320 6.01 -9.89 0.75
N ALA A 321 6.14 -11.16 1.09
CA ALA A 321 6.35 -11.65 2.44
C ALA A 321 7.38 -12.78 2.45
N GLN A 322 8.57 -12.54 2.98
CA GLN A 322 9.60 -13.58 3.12
C GLN A 322 9.90 -14.34 1.81
N ASN A 323 10.11 -13.63 0.71
CA ASN A 323 10.37 -14.17 -0.63
C ASN A 323 9.19 -14.85 -1.32
N GLU A 324 8.00 -14.78 -0.78
CA GLU A 324 6.78 -15.25 -1.41
C GLU A 324 5.86 -14.06 -1.73
N PHE A 325 5.07 -14.18 -2.77
CA PHE A 325 4.00 -13.23 -3.05
C PHE A 325 2.68 -13.79 -2.54
N ILE A 326 1.99 -12.99 -1.76
CA ILE A 326 0.63 -13.28 -1.31
C ILE A 326 -0.31 -12.37 -2.10
N VAL A 327 -1.32 -12.98 -2.73
CA VAL A 327 -2.29 -12.29 -3.58
C VAL A 327 -3.69 -12.51 -3.05
N THR A 328 -4.48 -11.44 -3.01
CA THR A 328 -5.89 -11.45 -2.59
C THR A 328 -6.81 -11.18 -3.76
N ASN A 329 -8.08 -11.58 -3.66
CA ASN A 329 -9.10 -11.28 -4.67
C ASN A 329 -10.43 -10.80 -4.08
N GLY A 330 -11.31 -10.30 -4.94
CA GLY A 330 -12.64 -9.84 -4.56
C GLY A 330 -13.64 -10.94 -4.17
N LYS A 331 -13.19 -12.20 -4.06
CA LYS A 331 -13.97 -13.33 -3.54
C LYS A 331 -13.54 -13.78 -2.14
N GLY A 332 -12.65 -13.03 -1.50
CA GLY A 332 -12.10 -13.36 -0.19
C GLY A 332 -11.04 -14.47 -0.21
N GLN A 333 -10.57 -14.86 -1.39
CA GLN A 333 -9.54 -15.89 -1.54
C GLN A 333 -8.15 -15.28 -1.45
N VAL A 334 -7.23 -16.05 -0.89
CA VAL A 334 -5.81 -15.72 -0.76
C VAL A 334 -4.99 -16.84 -1.38
N ILE A 335 -4.08 -16.49 -2.28
CA ILE A 335 -3.11 -17.44 -2.84
C ILE A 335 -1.69 -17.05 -2.46
N ASN A 336 -0.82 -18.05 -2.47
CA ASN A 336 0.62 -17.90 -2.41
C ASN A 336 1.19 -18.33 -3.76
N ASP A 337 2.10 -17.55 -4.33
CA ASP A 337 2.71 -17.78 -5.65
C ASP A 337 3.49 -19.10 -5.77
N SER A 338 3.87 -19.71 -4.64
CA SER A 338 4.55 -21.01 -4.62
C SER A 338 3.61 -22.22 -4.70
N LYS A 339 2.29 -22.03 -4.51
CA LYS A 339 1.33 -23.14 -4.34
C LYS A 339 0.26 -23.27 -5.43
N ASN A 340 0.11 -22.31 -6.32
CA ASN A 340 -0.86 -22.28 -7.44
C ASN A 340 -2.34 -22.57 -7.07
N MET A 341 -2.69 -22.53 -5.78
CA MET A 341 -4.02 -22.80 -5.26
C MET A 341 -4.36 -21.80 -4.14
N PRO A 342 -5.64 -21.46 -3.95
CA PRO A 342 -6.05 -20.71 -2.77
C PRO A 342 -5.61 -21.44 -1.51
N ILE A 343 -4.83 -20.76 -0.66
CA ILE A 343 -4.39 -21.32 0.63
C ILE A 343 -5.51 -21.26 1.67
N PHE A 344 -6.36 -20.24 1.57
CA PHE A 344 -7.57 -20.11 2.40
C PHE A 344 -8.55 -19.09 1.80
N GLN A 345 -9.73 -18.99 2.39
CA GLN A 345 -10.75 -18.03 2.05
C GLN A 345 -11.35 -17.42 3.33
N LEU A 346 -11.35 -16.10 3.43
CA LEU A 346 -11.95 -15.34 4.52
C LEU A 346 -13.36 -14.90 4.12
N GLN A 347 -14.33 -15.78 4.26
CA GLN A 347 -15.74 -15.42 4.03
C GLN A 347 -16.34 -14.71 5.26
N PRO A 348 -17.27 -13.76 5.08
CA PRO A 348 -17.87 -13.30 3.82
C PRO A 348 -17.16 -12.10 3.16
N LEU A 349 -15.86 -11.97 3.33
CA LEU A 349 -15.10 -10.79 2.92
C LEU A 349 -14.78 -10.77 1.42
N ARG A 350 -14.73 -9.58 0.84
CA ARG A 350 -14.23 -9.27 -0.51
C ARG A 350 -13.13 -8.25 -0.34
N PHE A 351 -11.90 -8.62 -0.69
CA PHE A 351 -10.76 -7.72 -0.57
C PHE A 351 -10.77 -6.61 -1.61
N ASP A 352 -10.22 -5.46 -1.27
CA ASP A 352 -9.95 -4.35 -2.21
C ASP A 352 -8.56 -4.53 -2.87
N ASN A 353 -8.13 -3.51 -3.61
CA ASN A 353 -7.01 -3.59 -4.54
C ASN A 353 -5.63 -3.73 -3.88
N HIS A 354 -5.49 -3.45 -2.59
CA HIS A 354 -4.18 -3.41 -1.95
C HIS A 354 -4.09 -4.35 -0.76
N LEU A 355 -2.90 -4.90 -0.61
CA LEU A 355 -2.48 -5.76 0.48
C LEU A 355 -1.12 -5.27 0.98
N ILE A 356 -0.97 -5.10 2.28
CA ILE A 356 0.31 -4.81 2.91
C ILE A 356 0.70 -5.93 3.87
N TYR A 357 2.01 -6.09 4.07
CA TYR A 357 2.59 -7.02 5.03
C TYR A 357 3.38 -6.23 6.07
N SER A 358 3.17 -6.53 7.35
CA SER A 358 3.79 -5.85 8.49
C SER A 358 4.50 -6.83 9.43
#